data_8fc13e5f45dd327c37b4227a0e77eb9b
#
_entry.id   8fc13e5f45dd327c37b4227a0e77eb9b
#
_cell.length_a   1.000
_cell.length_b   1.000
_cell.length_c   1.000
_cell.angle_alpha   90.00
_cell.angle_beta   90.00
_cell.angle_gamma   90.00
#
_symmetry.space_group_name_H-M   'P 1'
#
loop_
_entity.id
_entity.type
_entity.pdbx_description
1 polymer ?
#
loop_
_entity_poly.entity_id
_entity_poly.type
_entity_poly.pdbx_seq_one_letter_code
_entity_poly.pdbx_strand_id
1 'polypeptide(L)'
;MEVNGFGWLDAVDGFDSALIPAQTIRRAAREKDRPAAEALLIPDTAFSTMSIDGELERILDKTALTANQVTIWEGLRCAGSSLTVARHGRLLATAASEMLR
;
A
#
# COMPACT_ATOMS: atom_id res chain seq x y z
N MET A 1 -16.28 -4.57 -5.79
CA MET A 1 -14.91 -4.10 -6.13
C MET A 1 -14.57 -4.52 -7.56
N GLU A 2 -13.96 -3.63 -8.32
CA GLU A 2 -13.59 -3.90 -9.69
C GLU A 2 -12.08 -3.78 -9.86
N VAL A 3 -11.45 -4.75 -10.52
CA VAL A 3 -10.01 -4.75 -10.76
C VAL A 3 -9.76 -4.24 -12.19
N ASN A 4 -9.11 -3.07 -12.31
CA ASN A 4 -8.86 -2.40 -13.57
C ASN A 4 -7.49 -2.72 -14.18
N GLY A 5 -6.59 -3.25 -13.39
CA GLY A 5 -5.26 -3.65 -13.83
C GLY A 5 -4.68 -4.65 -12.87
N PHE A 6 -3.81 -5.50 -13.38
CA PHE A 6 -3.19 -6.56 -12.59
C PHE A 6 -1.78 -6.84 -13.11
N GLY A 7 -0.88 -7.18 -12.20
CA GLY A 7 0.47 -7.57 -12.56
C GLY A 7 1.20 -8.17 -11.37
N TRP A 8 2.36 -8.74 -11.63
CA TRP A 8 3.21 -9.27 -10.59
C TRP A 8 4.68 -9.02 -10.92
N LEU A 9 5.51 -9.12 -9.89
CA LEU A 9 6.97 -9.07 -10.01
C LEU A 9 7.49 -10.49 -9.78
N ASP A 10 8.43 -10.94 -10.63
CA ASP A 10 8.97 -12.30 -10.55
C ASP A 10 9.87 -12.44 -9.32
N ALA A 11 9.34 -13.04 -8.28
CA ALA A 11 10.06 -13.37 -7.07
C ALA A 11 9.80 -14.84 -6.73
N VAL A 12 10.86 -15.56 -6.34
CA VAL A 12 10.77 -16.99 -6.05
C VAL A 12 10.16 -17.23 -4.66
N ASP A 13 10.49 -16.38 -3.70
CA ASP A 13 10.01 -16.51 -2.32
C ASP A 13 9.97 -15.14 -1.64
N GLY A 14 9.59 -15.13 -0.36
CA GLY A 14 9.50 -13.89 0.42
C GLY A 14 10.83 -13.17 0.59
N PHE A 15 11.94 -13.89 0.60
CA PHE A 15 13.26 -13.29 0.67
C PHE A 15 13.57 -12.52 -0.61
N ASP A 16 13.28 -13.11 -1.77
CA ASP A 16 13.42 -12.44 -3.07
C ASP A 16 12.53 -11.19 -3.14
N SER A 17 11.29 -11.28 -2.65
CA SER A 17 10.37 -10.14 -2.63
C SER A 17 10.94 -8.97 -1.81
N ALA A 18 11.57 -9.27 -0.66
CA ALA A 18 12.18 -8.26 0.19
C ALA A 18 13.37 -7.57 -0.47
N LEU A 19 14.03 -8.23 -1.43
CA LEU A 19 15.18 -7.69 -2.14
C LEU A 19 14.80 -6.87 -3.39
N ILE A 20 13.54 -6.84 -3.78
CA ILE A 20 13.11 -6.07 -4.94
C ILE A 20 13.33 -4.57 -4.67
N PRO A 21 14.09 -3.87 -5.53
CA PRO A 21 14.37 -2.45 -5.32
C PRO A 21 13.10 -1.59 -5.35
N ALA A 22 13.07 -0.54 -4.56
CA ALA A 22 11.96 0.41 -4.52
C ALA A 22 11.64 0.97 -5.90
N GLN A 23 12.64 1.21 -6.73
CA GLN A 23 12.44 1.73 -8.08
C GLN A 23 11.66 0.76 -8.96
N THR A 24 11.89 -0.55 -8.80
CA THR A 24 11.16 -1.58 -9.53
C THR A 24 9.69 -1.56 -9.13
N ILE A 25 9.40 -1.41 -7.84
CA ILE A 25 8.03 -1.29 -7.33
C ILE A 25 7.36 -0.03 -7.88
N ARG A 26 8.04 1.11 -7.87
CA ARG A 26 7.53 2.37 -8.42
C ARG A 26 7.19 2.25 -9.90
N ARG A 27 8.08 1.61 -10.67
CA ARG A 27 7.87 1.40 -12.11
C ARG A 27 6.67 0.52 -12.36
N ALA A 28 6.56 -0.61 -11.65
CA ALA A 28 5.43 -1.51 -11.79
C ALA A 28 4.11 -0.82 -11.44
N ALA A 29 4.10 0.01 -10.39
CA ALA A 29 2.93 0.76 -10.00
C ALA A 29 2.47 1.70 -11.12
N ARG A 30 3.41 2.41 -11.75
CA ARG A 30 3.09 3.31 -12.88
C ARG A 30 2.59 2.54 -14.09
N GLU A 31 3.22 1.43 -14.42
CA GLU A 31 2.84 0.62 -15.58
C GLU A 31 1.46 0.00 -15.43
N LYS A 32 1.08 -0.35 -14.22
CA LYS A 32 -0.22 -0.99 -13.95
C LYS A 32 -1.33 -0.01 -13.60
N ASP A 33 -0.99 1.25 -13.42
CA ASP A 33 -1.99 2.28 -13.13
C ASP A 33 -2.97 2.43 -14.30
N ARG A 34 -4.22 2.67 -13.97
CA ARG A 34 -5.30 2.91 -14.95
C ARG A 34 -6.12 4.11 -14.48
N PRO A 35 -6.55 4.99 -15.38
CA PRO A 35 -7.34 6.17 -14.98
C PRO A 35 -8.63 5.82 -14.22
N ALA A 36 -9.23 4.67 -14.54
CA ALA A 36 -10.47 4.24 -13.89
C ALA A 36 -10.23 3.64 -12.49
N ALA A 37 -8.99 3.31 -12.14
CA ALA A 37 -8.68 2.74 -10.83
C ALA A 37 -8.64 3.85 -9.77
N GLU A 38 -9.30 3.61 -8.64
CA GLU A 38 -9.36 4.57 -7.54
C GLU A 38 -8.24 4.38 -6.53
N ALA A 39 -7.61 3.21 -6.53
CA ALA A 39 -6.55 2.87 -5.58
C ALA A 39 -5.58 1.86 -6.18
N LEU A 40 -4.36 1.86 -5.65
CA LEU A 40 -3.36 0.83 -5.91
C LEU A 40 -3.33 -0.12 -4.74
N LEU A 41 -3.32 -1.42 -5.02
CA LEU A 41 -3.24 -2.46 -4.00
C LEU A 41 -1.97 -3.28 -4.19
N ILE A 42 -1.15 -3.38 -3.15
CA ILE A 42 0.05 -4.22 -3.12
C ILE A 42 -0.08 -5.21 -1.95
N PRO A 43 -0.61 -6.41 -2.19
CA PRO A 43 -0.97 -7.32 -1.09
C PRO A 43 0.17 -8.22 -0.58
N ASP A 44 1.39 -8.06 -1.05
CA ASP A 44 2.52 -8.87 -0.61
C ASP A 44 3.23 -8.22 0.59
N THR A 45 3.17 -8.87 1.75
CA THR A 45 3.79 -8.38 2.98
C THR A 45 5.32 -8.38 2.94
N ALA A 46 5.91 -9.17 2.05
CA ALA A 46 7.36 -9.26 1.94
C ALA A 46 7.99 -8.09 1.16
N PHE A 47 7.22 -7.35 0.37
CA PHE A 47 7.72 -6.17 -0.33
C PHE A 47 8.03 -5.06 0.67
N SER A 48 9.19 -4.41 0.48
CA SER A 48 9.62 -3.29 1.32
C SER A 48 8.92 -2.01 0.89
N THR A 49 7.66 -1.83 1.28
CA THR A 49 6.82 -0.72 0.81
C THR A 49 6.68 0.44 1.80
N MET A 50 6.94 0.23 3.09
CA MET A 50 6.73 1.29 4.09
C MET A 50 7.62 2.52 3.87
N SER A 51 8.74 2.37 3.17
CA SER A 51 9.62 3.50 2.86
C SER A 51 9.13 4.33 1.66
N ILE A 52 8.22 3.79 0.85
CA ILE A 52 7.81 4.44 -0.40
C ILE A 52 6.29 4.60 -0.54
N ASP A 53 5.51 4.16 0.44
CA ASP A 53 4.04 4.17 0.33
C ASP A 53 3.47 5.58 0.13
N GLY A 54 3.95 6.57 0.87
CA GLY A 54 3.54 7.95 0.69
C GLY A 54 3.96 8.53 -0.66
N GLU A 55 5.13 8.11 -1.16
CA GLU A 55 5.62 8.52 -2.46
C GLU A 55 4.78 7.93 -3.59
N LEU A 56 4.37 6.66 -3.47
CA LEU A 56 3.50 6.02 -4.45
C LEU A 56 2.19 6.80 -4.58
N GLU A 57 1.61 7.24 -3.48
CA GLU A 57 0.38 8.03 -3.52
C GLU A 57 0.57 9.36 -4.24
N ARG A 58 1.71 10.02 -4.03
CA ARG A 58 2.01 11.27 -4.72
C ARG A 58 2.20 11.07 -6.22
N ILE A 59 2.90 9.99 -6.60
CA ILE A 59 3.16 9.69 -8.00
C ILE A 59 1.88 9.38 -8.76
N LEU A 60 0.98 8.61 -8.15
CA LEU A 60 -0.23 8.14 -8.81
C LEU A 60 -1.44 9.03 -8.55
N ASP A 61 -1.34 9.92 -7.58
CA ASP A 61 -2.46 10.73 -7.06
C ASP A 61 -3.66 9.85 -6.69
N LYS A 62 -3.37 8.75 -6.00
CA LYS A 62 -4.35 7.76 -5.55
C LYS A 62 -3.95 7.21 -4.21
N THR A 63 -4.91 6.63 -3.50
CA THR A 63 -4.62 5.88 -2.29
C THR A 63 -3.86 4.61 -2.65
N ALA A 64 -2.73 4.37 -1.99
CA ALA A 64 -1.99 3.12 -2.10
C ALA A 64 -2.22 2.30 -0.83
N LEU A 65 -2.68 1.06 -1.01
CA LEU A 65 -2.95 0.15 0.08
C LEU A 65 -1.96 -1.01 0.00
N THR A 66 -0.96 -1.00 0.86
CA THR A 66 0.01 -2.08 0.95
C THR A 66 -0.38 -3.03 2.09
N ALA A 67 0.01 -4.29 1.98
CA ALA A 67 -0.32 -5.28 3.01
C ALA A 67 0.20 -4.86 4.39
N ASN A 68 1.38 -4.25 4.45
CA ASN A 68 1.95 -3.82 5.72
C ASN A 68 1.18 -2.66 6.35
N GLN A 69 0.75 -1.68 5.55
CA GLN A 69 -0.10 -0.59 6.03
C GLN A 69 -1.43 -1.12 6.58
N VAL A 70 -2.07 -2.02 5.82
CA VAL A 70 -3.37 -2.58 6.21
C VAL A 70 -3.25 -3.39 7.49
N THR A 71 -2.17 -4.14 7.65
CA THR A 71 -1.91 -4.91 8.87
C THR A 71 -1.79 -4.00 10.10
N ILE A 72 -1.02 -2.93 9.98
CA ILE A 72 -0.85 -1.95 11.07
C ILE A 72 -2.20 -1.27 11.36
N TRP A 73 -2.91 -0.84 10.32
CA TRP A 73 -4.19 -0.18 10.45
C TRP A 73 -5.22 -1.08 11.17
N GLU A 74 -5.29 -2.35 10.77
CA GLU A 74 -6.21 -3.30 11.39
C GLU A 74 -5.85 -3.58 12.85
N GLY A 75 -4.55 -3.65 13.17
CA GLY A 75 -4.11 -3.77 14.56
C GLY A 75 -4.55 -2.59 15.41
N LEU A 76 -4.42 -1.37 14.88
CA LEU A 76 -4.88 -0.17 15.57
C LEU A 76 -6.40 -0.17 15.76
N ARG A 77 -7.12 -0.61 14.73
CA ARG A 77 -8.58 -0.74 14.79
C ARG A 77 -9.01 -1.71 15.89
N CYS A 78 -8.39 -2.90 15.94
CA CYS A 78 -8.71 -3.92 16.95
C CYS A 78 -8.40 -3.44 18.37
N ALA A 79 -7.37 -2.60 18.52
CA ALA A 79 -7.01 -2.02 19.81
C ALA A 79 -7.87 -0.81 20.19
N GLY A 80 -8.77 -0.37 19.32
CA GLY A 80 -9.58 0.83 19.57
C GLY A 80 -8.76 2.12 19.59
N SER A 81 -7.59 2.13 18.94
CA SER A 81 -6.67 3.25 18.96
C SER A 81 -7.11 4.35 18.00
N SER A 82 -6.98 5.61 18.42
CA SER A 82 -7.18 6.77 17.55
C SER A 82 -5.87 7.29 16.97
N LEU A 83 -4.78 6.55 17.14
CA LEU A 83 -3.47 6.94 16.63
C LEU A 83 -3.49 7.07 15.11
N THR A 84 -2.85 8.12 14.60
CA THR A 84 -2.61 8.32 13.16
C THR A 84 -1.12 8.36 12.90
N VAL A 85 -0.72 7.97 11.70
CA VAL A 85 0.68 7.95 11.29
C VAL A 85 0.81 8.78 10.01
N ALA A 86 1.53 9.89 10.09
CA ALA A 86 1.82 10.72 8.93
C ALA A 86 2.91 10.08 8.06
N ARG A 87 2.96 10.43 6.78
CA ARG A 87 4.00 10.06 5.82
C ARG A 87 3.94 8.62 5.30
N HIS A 88 3.03 7.80 5.80
CA HIS A 88 2.89 6.41 5.35
C HIS A 88 1.53 6.16 4.70
N GLY A 89 1.06 7.14 3.92
CA GLY A 89 -0.13 7.00 3.12
C GLY A 89 -1.42 7.45 3.80
N ARG A 90 -2.46 7.57 2.98
CA ARG A 90 -3.75 8.10 3.42
C ARG A 90 -4.43 7.22 4.46
N LEU A 91 -4.29 5.90 4.33
CA LEU A 91 -4.91 4.95 5.25
C LEU A 91 -4.44 5.19 6.69
N LEU A 92 -3.12 5.23 6.92
CA LEU A 92 -2.56 5.39 8.26
C LEU A 92 -2.68 6.84 8.77
N ALA A 93 -2.93 7.80 7.88
CA ALA A 93 -3.20 9.18 8.27
C ALA A 93 -4.62 9.35 8.84
N THR A 94 -5.50 8.36 8.65
CA THR A 94 -6.87 8.37 9.15
C THR A 94 -6.97 7.43 10.35
N ALA A 95 -7.55 7.92 11.45
CA ALA A 95 -7.73 7.07 12.63
C ALA A 95 -8.68 5.91 12.31
N ALA A 96 -8.21 4.69 12.53
CA ALA A 96 -8.98 3.48 12.21
C ALA A 96 -10.31 3.41 12.97
N SER A 97 -10.34 3.87 14.22
CA SER A 97 -11.54 3.90 15.03
C SER A 97 -12.61 4.85 14.49
N GLU A 98 -12.23 5.87 13.72
CA GLU A 98 -13.16 6.84 13.14
C GLU A 98 -13.80 6.33 11.85
N MET A 99 -13.10 5.47 11.11
CA MET A 99 -13.60 4.95 9.84
C MET A 99 -14.77 3.98 10.00
N LEU A 100 -15.02 3.49 11.20
CA LEU A 100 -16.07 2.51 11.48
C LEU A 100 -17.35 3.14 12.02
N ARG A 101 -17.41 4.44 12.06
CA ARG A 101 -18.59 5.17 12.56
C ARG A 101 -19.63 5.44 11.49
#